data_3cae43f417ef2ed3fbfb8e80898f625b
#
_entry.id   3cae43f417ef2ed3fbfb8e80898f625b
#
_cell.length_a   1.000
_cell.length_b   1.000
_cell.length_c   1.000
_cell.angle_alpha   90.00
_cell.angle_beta   90.00
_cell.angle_gamma   90.00
#
_symmetry.space_group_name_H-M   'P 1'
#
loop_
_entity.id
_entity.type
_entity.pdbx_description
1 polymer ?
#
loop_
_entity_poly.entity_id
_entity_poly.type
_entity_poly.pdbx_seq_one_letter_code
_entity_poly.pdbx_strand_id
1 'polypeptide(L)'
;QQIIYTATQGAHVGVATISPVAPVRYAFIHGPENPDDLWHYDFHHRRGVIVNEQEDLGAVNIDACSLTSPYQAGALRGGTHVHVFSPDGTRLSFTYNDHIMHELGREFDQRNVAIAVPLKAVKVAKKHPREYDGEYFCTLISQTVAYPQKGSDEINKAYEECWIGKQGYTKADGSQQRWAIAFIGDTVSESGEKVADIFLVDLPDDDHAFSLEGDKPLAGTETTMPAPAQGIEQIRLTNTHHRKYPGVLNQPRHWLRSSPQGDAIAFL
;
A
#
# COMPACT_ATOMS: atom_id res chain seq x y z
N GLN A 1 8.97 -6.36 30.25
CA GLN A 1 8.41 -5.53 29.17
C GLN A 1 9.50 -4.58 28.67
N GLN A 2 9.77 -4.59 27.37
CA GLN A 2 10.77 -3.75 26.74
C GLN A 2 10.07 -2.70 25.87
N ILE A 3 10.51 -1.45 25.94
CA ILE A 3 10.09 -0.38 25.04
C ILE A 3 10.99 -0.43 23.81
N ILE A 4 10.41 -0.61 22.63
CA ILE A 4 11.16 -0.70 21.35
C ILE A 4 11.36 0.70 20.75
N TYR A 5 10.37 1.57 20.89
CA TYR A 5 10.41 2.92 20.35
C TYR A 5 9.53 3.87 21.17
N THR A 6 9.96 5.11 21.26
CA THR A 6 9.17 6.19 21.84
C THR A 6 9.19 7.37 20.88
N ALA A 7 7.99 7.77 20.41
CA ALA A 7 7.85 8.96 19.59
C ALA A 7 8.14 10.23 20.36
N THR A 8 8.67 11.23 19.69
CA THR A 8 9.00 12.55 20.23
C THR A 8 8.24 13.64 19.47
N GLN A 9 8.35 14.89 19.94
CA GLN A 9 7.84 16.07 19.24
C GLN A 9 6.34 15.99 18.87
N GLY A 10 5.52 15.32 19.72
CA GLY A 10 4.07 15.23 19.53
C GLY A 10 3.62 14.25 18.44
N ALA A 11 4.51 13.44 17.88
CA ALA A 11 4.14 12.46 16.89
C ALA A 11 3.33 11.31 17.50
N HIS A 12 2.29 10.86 16.81
CA HIS A 12 1.54 9.66 17.14
C HIS A 12 2.14 8.44 16.46
N VAL A 13 2.13 7.30 17.14
CA VAL A 13 2.56 6.00 16.59
C VAL A 13 1.52 4.93 16.87
N GLY A 14 1.43 3.95 15.99
CA GLY A 14 0.47 2.86 16.17
C GLY A 14 0.53 1.79 15.10
N VAL A 15 -0.28 0.76 15.28
CA VAL A 15 -0.44 -0.37 14.34
C VAL A 15 0.91 -1.00 13.98
N ALA A 16 1.58 -1.56 14.99
CA ALA A 16 2.85 -2.24 14.80
C ALA A 16 2.66 -3.65 14.21
N THR A 17 3.53 -4.01 13.28
CA THR A 17 3.70 -5.36 12.75
C THR A 17 5.13 -5.83 13.01
N ILE A 18 5.33 -7.13 13.01
CA ILE A 18 6.63 -7.75 13.28
C ILE A 18 7.09 -8.53 12.06
N SER A 19 8.38 -8.49 11.75
CA SER A 19 8.94 -9.30 10.67
C SER A 19 8.78 -10.80 10.99
N PRO A 20 8.39 -11.62 9.98
CA PRO A 20 8.21 -13.06 10.19
C PRO A 20 9.53 -13.83 10.31
N VAL A 21 10.66 -13.19 10.03
CA VAL A 21 12.00 -13.78 10.01
C VAL A 21 13.01 -12.92 10.75
N ALA A 22 14.10 -13.51 11.23
CA ALA A 22 15.22 -12.80 11.83
C ALA A 22 16.02 -11.98 10.78
N PRO A 23 16.64 -10.84 11.16
CA PRO A 23 16.54 -10.20 12.47
C PRO A 23 15.14 -9.65 12.74
N VAL A 24 14.73 -9.59 14.00
CA VAL A 24 13.42 -9.05 14.38
C VAL A 24 13.37 -7.57 14.09
N ARG A 25 12.38 -7.18 13.29
CA ARG A 25 12.09 -5.78 12.93
C ARG A 25 10.62 -5.47 13.21
N TYR A 26 10.37 -4.26 13.62
CA TYR A 26 9.03 -3.75 13.87
C TYR A 26 8.73 -2.64 12.87
N ALA A 27 7.69 -2.79 12.08
CA ALA A 27 7.17 -1.74 11.21
C ALA A 27 5.89 -1.17 11.81
N PHE A 28 5.74 0.15 11.81
CA PHE A 28 4.55 0.81 12.35
C PHE A 28 4.30 2.15 11.69
N ILE A 29 3.09 2.65 11.90
CA ILE A 29 2.68 3.98 11.45
C ILE A 29 3.30 5.03 12.38
N HIS A 30 3.88 6.07 11.78
CA HIS A 30 4.38 7.25 12.46
C HIS A 30 3.72 8.50 11.89
N GLY A 31 3.12 9.29 12.75
CA GLY A 31 2.59 10.60 12.39
C GLY A 31 3.71 11.65 12.24
N PRO A 32 3.36 12.85 11.76
CA PRO A 32 4.32 13.94 11.67
C PRO A 32 4.80 14.39 13.06
N GLU A 33 6.09 14.73 13.16
CA GLU A 33 6.62 15.50 14.28
C GLU A 33 6.18 16.96 14.18
N ASN A 34 6.06 17.62 15.35
CA ASN A 34 5.60 19.00 15.45
C ASN A 34 4.31 19.21 14.62
N PRO A 35 3.24 18.45 14.92
CA PRO A 35 1.97 18.58 14.19
C PRO A 35 1.40 19.98 14.38
N ASP A 36 0.72 20.47 13.35
CA ASP A 36 0.00 21.74 13.34
C ASP A 36 -1.40 21.56 12.73
N ASP A 37 -2.17 22.62 12.60
CA ASP A 37 -3.54 22.57 12.09
C ASP A 37 -3.63 22.11 10.63
N LEU A 38 -2.58 22.31 9.84
CA LEU A 38 -2.52 21.94 8.42
C LEU A 38 -1.86 20.58 8.21
N TRP A 39 -0.98 20.16 9.12
CA TRP A 39 -0.20 18.93 8.98
C TRP A 39 -0.16 18.15 10.30
N HIS A 40 -1.16 17.34 10.52
CA HIS A 40 -1.32 16.50 11.70
C HIS A 40 -1.52 15.04 11.33
N TYR A 41 -1.74 14.18 12.31
CA TYR A 41 -1.97 12.76 12.08
C TYR A 41 -3.32 12.54 11.39
N ASP A 42 -3.28 12.21 10.09
CA ASP A 42 -4.43 11.82 9.29
C ASP A 42 -4.07 10.77 8.22
N PHE A 43 -4.97 10.50 7.29
CA PHE A 43 -4.77 9.51 6.24
C PHE A 43 -3.69 9.89 5.23
N HIS A 44 -3.39 11.18 5.05
CA HIS A 44 -2.51 11.71 4.01
C HIS A 44 -1.11 12.07 4.52
N HIS A 45 -0.91 12.14 5.86
CA HIS A 45 0.30 12.69 6.49
C HIS A 45 1.08 11.68 7.33
N ARG A 46 0.66 10.41 7.36
CA ARG A 46 1.35 9.32 8.05
C ARG A 46 2.46 8.74 7.20
N ARG A 47 3.47 8.16 7.83
CA ARG A 47 4.52 7.41 7.17
C ARG A 47 4.74 6.06 7.82
N GLY A 48 5.38 5.15 7.10
CA GLY A 48 5.90 3.91 7.65
C GLY A 48 7.30 4.09 8.22
N VAL A 49 7.53 3.50 9.37
CA VAL A 49 8.88 3.44 9.95
C VAL A 49 9.22 2.01 10.36
N ILE A 50 10.50 1.67 10.32
CA ILE A 50 11.05 0.41 10.82
C ILE A 50 12.02 0.68 11.96
N VAL A 51 11.95 -0.17 12.99
CA VAL A 51 12.94 -0.29 14.05
C VAL A 51 13.52 -1.69 14.03
N ASN A 52 14.84 -1.80 14.08
CA ASN A 52 15.55 -3.06 14.23
C ASN A 52 15.91 -3.26 15.70
N GLU A 53 15.49 -4.38 16.31
CA GLU A 53 15.74 -4.67 17.72
C GLU A 53 17.24 -4.76 18.05
N GLN A 54 18.07 -5.17 17.09
CA GLN A 54 19.51 -5.39 17.29
C GLN A 54 20.39 -4.15 17.00
N GLU A 55 19.81 -3.11 16.43
CA GLU A 55 20.55 -1.93 15.99
C GLU A 55 20.02 -0.69 16.70
N ASP A 56 20.89 0.01 17.40
CA ASP A 56 20.55 1.28 18.07
C ASP A 56 20.51 2.47 17.07
N LEU A 57 19.93 2.22 15.90
CA LEU A 57 19.84 3.20 14.81
C LEU A 57 18.58 4.08 14.87
N GLY A 58 17.73 3.83 15.86
CA GLY A 58 16.42 4.50 15.94
C GLY A 58 15.46 4.03 14.85
N ALA A 59 14.38 4.78 14.64
CA ALA A 59 13.39 4.48 13.59
C ALA A 59 13.87 5.08 12.26
N VAL A 60 13.81 4.27 11.18
CA VAL A 60 14.08 4.70 9.80
C VAL A 60 12.79 4.72 9.00
N ASN A 61 12.65 5.70 8.10
CA ASN A 61 11.48 5.78 7.23
C ASN A 61 11.51 4.64 6.20
N ILE A 62 10.38 3.94 6.03
CA ILE A 62 10.17 2.98 4.95
C ILE A 62 10.05 3.75 3.65
N ASP A 63 9.03 4.59 3.56
CA ASP A 63 8.70 5.42 2.41
C ASP A 63 9.42 6.77 2.46
N ALA A 64 9.79 7.30 1.30
CA ALA A 64 10.15 8.69 1.10
C ALA A 64 8.91 9.51 0.75
N CYS A 65 8.89 10.78 1.10
CA CYS A 65 7.80 11.70 0.76
C CYS A 65 8.29 12.84 -0.15
N SER A 66 7.65 13.01 -1.32
CA SER A 66 7.95 14.05 -2.30
C SER A 66 6.66 14.82 -2.62
N LEU A 67 6.51 16.02 -2.07
CA LEU A 67 5.29 16.85 -2.20
C LEU A 67 5.41 17.94 -3.25
N THR A 68 6.62 18.17 -3.78
CA THR A 68 6.92 19.25 -4.72
C THR A 68 7.34 18.69 -6.07
N SER A 69 6.69 19.15 -7.13
CA SER A 69 7.03 18.77 -8.51
C SER A 69 8.44 19.28 -8.93
N PRO A 70 9.18 18.53 -9.76
CA PRO A 70 8.86 17.20 -10.27
C PRO A 70 8.95 16.14 -9.18
N TYR A 71 7.93 15.28 -9.09
CA TYR A 71 7.88 14.23 -8.08
C TYR A 71 8.93 13.15 -8.33
N GLN A 72 9.43 12.56 -7.25
CA GLN A 72 10.50 11.56 -7.31
C GLN A 72 9.92 10.14 -7.42
N ALA A 73 10.27 9.41 -8.48
CA ALA A 73 9.92 7.99 -8.58
C ALA A 73 10.52 7.18 -7.41
N GLY A 74 9.70 6.33 -6.82
CA GLY A 74 10.02 5.56 -5.61
C GLY A 74 9.71 6.28 -4.31
N ALA A 75 9.41 7.58 -4.35
CA ALA A 75 8.79 8.32 -3.24
C ALA A 75 7.28 8.38 -3.42
N LEU A 76 6.57 8.50 -2.30
CA LEU A 76 5.13 8.73 -2.26
C LEU A 76 4.84 10.22 -2.02
N ARG A 77 3.57 10.63 -2.15
CA ARG A 77 3.13 12.02 -2.02
C ARG A 77 2.05 12.17 -0.96
N GLY A 78 2.01 11.24 0.00
CA GLY A 78 0.94 11.19 0.99
C GLY A 78 1.17 10.16 2.07
N GLY A 79 0.08 9.71 2.70
CA GLY A 79 0.15 8.88 3.88
C GLY A 79 0.06 7.39 3.63
N THR A 80 0.81 6.62 4.41
CA THR A 80 0.86 5.16 4.39
C THR A 80 0.25 4.55 5.65
N HIS A 81 -0.28 3.32 5.58
CA HIS A 81 -1.03 2.73 6.68
C HIS A 81 -0.94 1.20 6.72
N VAL A 82 -0.63 0.67 7.89
CA VAL A 82 -0.51 -0.79 8.17
C VAL A 82 0.50 -1.47 7.27
N HIS A 83 1.77 -1.34 7.64
CA HIS A 83 2.88 -1.93 6.90
C HIS A 83 3.02 -3.40 7.27
N VAL A 84 2.83 -4.31 6.31
CA VAL A 84 2.87 -5.75 6.51
C VAL A 84 4.05 -6.34 5.77
N PHE A 85 4.95 -6.99 6.49
CA PHE A 85 6.10 -7.67 5.89
C PHE A 85 5.66 -8.81 4.98
N SER A 86 6.39 -8.98 3.86
CA SER A 86 6.33 -10.18 3.05
C SER A 86 6.73 -11.42 3.86
N PRO A 87 6.36 -12.64 3.45
CA PRO A 87 6.69 -13.86 4.18
C PRO A 87 8.19 -14.07 4.43
N ASP A 88 9.07 -13.54 3.58
CA ASP A 88 10.52 -13.56 3.77
C ASP A 88 11.07 -12.31 4.49
N GLY A 89 10.20 -11.37 4.83
CA GLY A 89 10.56 -10.15 5.55
C GLY A 89 11.29 -9.09 4.72
N THR A 90 11.47 -9.24 3.41
CA THR A 90 12.27 -8.31 2.60
C THR A 90 11.48 -7.11 2.10
N ARG A 91 10.19 -7.32 1.75
CA ARG A 91 9.28 -6.32 1.20
C ARG A 91 8.20 -5.98 2.22
N LEU A 92 7.49 -4.87 2.04
CA LEU A 92 6.31 -4.52 2.84
C LEU A 92 5.16 -4.08 1.93
N SER A 93 3.94 -4.52 2.23
CA SER A 93 2.71 -3.96 1.66
C SER A 93 2.08 -2.97 2.62
N PHE A 94 1.30 -2.04 2.11
CA PHE A 94 0.54 -1.07 2.90
C PHE A 94 -0.54 -0.39 2.04
N THR A 95 -1.54 0.19 2.68
CA THR A 95 -2.46 1.09 1.99
C THR A 95 -1.92 2.52 1.95
N TYR A 96 -2.30 3.26 0.91
CA TYR A 96 -1.81 4.59 0.60
C TYR A 96 -2.95 5.55 0.25
N ASN A 97 -2.88 6.78 0.77
CA ASN A 97 -3.70 7.92 0.36
C ASN A 97 -2.79 9.08 -0.08
N ASP A 98 -3.06 9.62 -1.26
CA ASP A 98 -2.24 10.68 -1.88
C ASP A 98 -2.69 12.07 -1.40
N HIS A 99 -1.77 12.85 -0.82
CA HIS A 99 -2.05 14.22 -0.36
C HIS A 99 -2.34 15.18 -1.53
N ILE A 100 -1.59 15.07 -2.63
CA ILE A 100 -1.77 15.96 -3.79
C ILE A 100 -3.16 15.76 -4.41
N MET A 101 -3.60 14.50 -4.54
CA MET A 101 -4.93 14.20 -5.06
C MET A 101 -6.04 14.59 -4.09
N HIS A 102 -5.80 14.46 -2.78
CA HIS A 102 -6.73 14.94 -1.75
C HIS A 102 -6.98 16.45 -1.85
N GLU A 103 -5.92 17.25 -2.05
CA GLU A 103 -6.01 18.71 -2.19
C GLU A 103 -6.76 19.13 -3.47
N LEU A 104 -6.80 18.28 -4.51
CA LEU A 104 -7.57 18.52 -5.72
C LEU A 104 -9.09 18.38 -5.51
N GLY A 105 -9.50 17.53 -4.55
CA GLY A 105 -10.91 17.33 -4.24
C GLY A 105 -11.21 15.90 -3.80
N ARG A 106 -12.34 15.75 -3.10
CA ARG A 106 -12.75 14.49 -2.49
C ARG A 106 -12.89 13.33 -3.49
N GLU A 107 -13.29 13.62 -4.73
CA GLU A 107 -13.44 12.63 -5.80
C GLU A 107 -12.12 12.05 -6.26
N PHE A 108 -11.00 12.76 -6.05
CA PHE A 108 -9.65 12.32 -6.37
C PHE A 108 -8.95 11.64 -5.18
N ASP A 109 -9.51 11.75 -3.97
CA ASP A 109 -8.99 11.13 -2.75
C ASP A 109 -9.29 9.61 -2.73
N GLN A 110 -8.50 8.87 -3.49
CA GLN A 110 -8.62 7.43 -3.63
C GLN A 110 -7.59 6.72 -2.76
N ARG A 111 -8.00 5.58 -2.19
CA ARG A 111 -7.08 4.71 -1.45
C ARG A 111 -6.55 3.62 -2.37
N ASN A 112 -5.25 3.41 -2.32
CA ASN A 112 -4.54 2.39 -3.09
C ASN A 112 -3.78 1.43 -2.18
N VAL A 113 -3.39 0.29 -2.72
CA VAL A 113 -2.39 -0.61 -2.13
C VAL A 113 -1.06 -0.33 -2.79
N ALA A 114 -0.02 -0.25 -1.97
CA ALA A 114 1.35 0.00 -2.39
C ALA A 114 2.31 -1.02 -1.80
N ILE A 115 3.52 -1.05 -2.33
CA ILE A 115 4.61 -1.91 -1.89
C ILE A 115 5.88 -1.09 -1.69
N ALA A 116 6.67 -1.47 -0.70
CA ALA A 116 8.04 -1.05 -0.49
C ALA A 116 8.98 -2.21 -0.80
N VAL A 117 9.92 -2.00 -1.72
CA VAL A 117 10.91 -3.00 -2.13
C VAL A 117 12.33 -2.52 -1.83
N PRO A 118 13.27 -3.42 -1.42
CA PRO A 118 14.62 -3.05 -1.00
C PRO A 118 15.55 -2.78 -2.20
N LEU A 119 15.01 -2.14 -3.26
CA LEU A 119 15.76 -1.83 -4.46
C LEU A 119 16.87 -0.80 -4.20
N LYS A 120 16.51 0.30 -3.55
CA LYS A 120 17.41 1.39 -3.17
C LYS A 120 16.73 2.35 -2.21
N ALA A 121 17.52 3.04 -1.38
CA ALA A 121 17.05 4.20 -0.65
C ALA A 121 16.66 5.34 -1.62
N VAL A 122 15.60 6.05 -1.31
CA VAL A 122 15.07 7.15 -2.12
C VAL A 122 15.34 8.47 -1.42
N LYS A 123 16.06 9.34 -2.12
CA LYS A 123 16.37 10.70 -1.66
C LYS A 123 15.51 11.71 -2.40
N VAL A 124 14.91 12.64 -1.67
CA VAL A 124 14.06 13.69 -2.22
C VAL A 124 14.72 15.07 -2.09
N ALA A 125 14.27 16.03 -2.89
CA ALA A 125 14.90 17.35 -2.95
C ALA A 125 14.69 18.21 -1.70
N LYS A 126 13.73 17.85 -0.82
CA LYS A 126 13.38 18.55 0.43
C LYS A 126 13.04 20.03 0.22
N LYS A 127 12.26 20.29 -0.82
CA LYS A 127 11.75 21.64 -1.14
C LYS A 127 10.58 22.06 -0.25
N HIS A 128 9.88 21.07 0.33
CA HIS A 128 8.82 21.29 1.29
C HIS A 128 9.26 20.77 2.69
N PRO A 129 8.93 21.45 3.80
CA PRO A 129 9.39 21.08 5.15
C PRO A 129 8.89 19.70 5.62
N ARG A 130 7.89 19.15 4.98
CA ARG A 130 7.33 17.82 5.28
C ARG A 130 7.86 16.71 4.37
N GLU A 131 8.78 17.01 3.45
CA GLU A 131 9.47 16.01 2.61
C GLU A 131 10.58 15.31 3.39
N TYR A 132 10.71 14.00 3.21
CA TYR A 132 11.72 13.17 3.87
C TYR A 132 12.17 12.02 2.97
N ASP A 133 13.38 11.51 3.24
CA ASP A 133 13.98 10.36 2.56
C ASP A 133 13.43 9.05 3.13
N GLY A 134 13.43 7.98 2.34
CA GLY A 134 13.05 6.62 2.73
C GLY A 134 14.10 5.58 2.34
N GLU A 135 14.10 4.46 3.04
CA GLU A 135 15.07 3.36 2.81
C GLU A 135 14.63 2.38 1.71
N TYR A 136 13.36 2.43 1.32
CA TYR A 136 12.78 1.55 0.31
C TYR A 136 12.31 2.35 -0.92
N PHE A 137 12.33 1.69 -2.07
CA PHE A 137 11.63 2.17 -3.25
C PHE A 137 10.15 1.79 -3.13
N CYS A 138 9.26 2.77 -3.14
CA CYS A 138 7.82 2.57 -2.98
C CYS A 138 7.08 2.84 -4.29
N THR A 139 6.08 2.00 -4.61
CA THR A 139 5.20 2.19 -5.76
C THR A 139 3.83 1.58 -5.49
N LEU A 140 2.82 2.05 -6.21
CA LEU A 140 1.49 1.45 -6.16
C LEU A 140 1.50 0.09 -6.87
N ILE A 141 0.63 -0.81 -6.41
CA ILE A 141 0.35 -2.10 -7.06
C ILE A 141 -1.13 -2.23 -7.42
N SER A 142 -1.98 -1.31 -6.97
CA SER A 142 -3.37 -1.19 -7.40
C SER A 142 -3.55 0.06 -8.25
N GLN A 143 -4.54 0.03 -9.13
CA GLN A 143 -4.96 1.18 -9.94
C GLN A 143 -6.41 1.52 -9.62
N THR A 144 -6.64 2.77 -9.24
CA THR A 144 -7.97 3.29 -8.94
C THR A 144 -8.36 4.38 -9.93
N VAL A 145 -9.66 4.60 -10.06
CA VAL A 145 -10.26 5.69 -10.85
C VAL A 145 -11.30 6.42 -9.99
N ALA A 146 -11.49 7.71 -10.23
CA ALA A 146 -12.46 8.50 -9.47
C ALA A 146 -13.89 7.96 -9.65
N TYR A 147 -14.24 7.57 -10.86
CA TYR A 147 -15.58 7.11 -11.25
C TYR A 147 -15.48 5.76 -11.98
N PRO A 148 -15.50 4.62 -11.25
CA PRO A 148 -15.49 3.31 -11.87
C PRO A 148 -16.65 3.14 -12.86
N GLN A 149 -16.37 2.59 -14.03
CA GLN A 149 -17.37 2.25 -15.02
C GLN A 149 -18.27 1.15 -14.47
N LYS A 150 -19.59 1.32 -14.61
CA LYS A 150 -20.58 0.34 -14.16
C LYS A 150 -20.36 -1.02 -14.81
N GLY A 151 -20.36 -2.08 -14.00
CA GLY A 151 -20.17 -3.45 -14.46
C GLY A 151 -18.74 -3.82 -14.87
N SER A 152 -17.77 -2.89 -14.75
CA SER A 152 -16.35 -3.16 -15.02
C SER A 152 -15.60 -3.63 -13.78
N ASP A 153 -14.32 -3.95 -13.98
CA ASP A 153 -13.38 -4.28 -12.90
C ASP A 153 -12.62 -3.05 -12.35
N GLU A 154 -13.01 -1.85 -12.77
CA GLU A 154 -12.49 -0.62 -12.22
C GLU A 154 -12.92 -0.45 -10.76
N ILE A 155 -12.02 0.09 -9.96
CA ILE A 155 -12.24 0.35 -8.53
C ILE A 155 -11.90 1.79 -8.18
N ASN A 156 -12.54 2.34 -7.15
CA ASN A 156 -12.17 3.64 -6.60
C ASN A 156 -11.46 3.57 -5.25
N LYS A 157 -11.34 2.37 -4.68
CA LYS A 157 -10.57 2.08 -3.46
C LYS A 157 -10.00 0.69 -3.48
N ALA A 158 -8.77 0.54 -2.95
CA ALA A 158 -8.13 -0.73 -2.64
C ALA A 158 -7.65 -0.71 -1.19
N TYR A 159 -7.94 -1.75 -0.41
CA TYR A 159 -7.65 -1.77 1.03
C TYR A 159 -7.65 -3.20 1.61
N GLU A 160 -7.22 -3.34 2.88
CA GLU A 160 -7.21 -4.58 3.68
C GLU A 160 -6.45 -5.72 2.99
N GLU A 161 -5.28 -5.40 2.47
CA GLU A 161 -4.45 -6.31 1.69
C GLU A 161 -3.84 -7.43 2.53
N CYS A 162 -3.50 -8.55 1.87
CA CYS A 162 -2.69 -9.63 2.44
C CYS A 162 -1.76 -10.25 1.41
N TRP A 163 -0.58 -10.68 1.87
CA TRP A 163 0.32 -11.53 1.09
C TRP A 163 -0.28 -12.91 0.88
N ILE A 164 -0.09 -13.48 -0.32
CA ILE A 164 -0.61 -14.80 -0.67
C ILE A 164 0.42 -15.87 -0.37
N GLY A 165 0.04 -16.82 0.49
CA GLY A 165 0.86 -17.97 0.89
C GLY A 165 2.18 -17.57 1.56
N LYS A 166 2.93 -18.56 2.02
CA LYS A 166 4.31 -18.36 2.50
C LYS A 166 5.32 -18.30 1.36
N GLN A 167 4.99 -18.92 0.23
CA GLN A 167 5.81 -19.00 -0.99
C GLN A 167 4.97 -18.74 -2.24
N GLY A 168 3.93 -17.89 -2.11
CA GLY A 168 3.01 -17.63 -3.20
C GLY A 168 1.99 -18.73 -3.41
N TYR A 169 1.60 -18.95 -4.68
CA TYR A 169 0.59 -19.93 -5.07
C TYR A 169 0.88 -20.55 -6.43
N THR A 170 0.21 -21.67 -6.74
CA THR A 170 0.30 -22.31 -8.05
C THR A 170 -0.82 -21.79 -8.96
N LYS A 171 -0.45 -21.25 -10.13
CA LYS A 171 -1.40 -20.78 -11.16
C LYS A 171 -2.14 -21.96 -11.81
N ALA A 172 -3.21 -21.66 -12.55
CA ALA A 172 -4.02 -22.67 -13.24
C ALA A 172 -3.22 -23.47 -14.30
N ASP A 173 -2.17 -22.87 -14.87
CA ASP A 173 -1.26 -23.53 -15.81
C ASP A 173 -0.16 -24.38 -15.15
N GLY A 174 -0.16 -24.46 -13.81
CA GLY A 174 0.82 -25.20 -13.02
C GLY A 174 2.11 -24.42 -12.68
N SER A 175 2.29 -23.21 -13.19
CA SER A 175 3.44 -22.37 -12.85
C SER A 175 3.33 -21.83 -11.42
N GLN A 176 4.48 -21.52 -10.81
CA GLN A 176 4.55 -20.94 -9.47
C GLN A 176 4.61 -19.43 -9.55
N GLN A 177 3.69 -18.76 -8.86
CA GLN A 177 3.73 -17.33 -8.59
C GLN A 177 4.23 -17.10 -7.17
N ARG A 178 5.47 -16.65 -7.01
CA ARG A 178 6.09 -16.50 -5.70
C ARG A 178 5.50 -15.35 -4.88
N TRP A 179 5.27 -14.23 -5.52
CA TRP A 179 4.80 -13.01 -4.84
C TRP A 179 3.46 -12.58 -5.41
N ALA A 180 2.48 -12.51 -4.54
CA ALA A 180 1.16 -11.96 -4.88
C ALA A 180 0.53 -11.33 -3.66
N ILE A 181 -0.31 -10.32 -3.88
CA ILE A 181 -1.08 -9.63 -2.85
C ILE A 181 -2.54 -9.62 -3.28
N ALA A 182 -3.44 -10.04 -2.38
CA ALA A 182 -4.86 -9.81 -2.55
C ALA A 182 -5.32 -8.62 -1.71
N PHE A 183 -6.37 -7.94 -2.16
CA PHE A 183 -6.97 -6.81 -1.47
C PHE A 183 -8.47 -6.71 -1.79
N ILE A 184 -9.19 -5.93 -0.98
CA ILE A 184 -10.60 -5.58 -1.25
C ILE A 184 -10.61 -4.35 -2.15
N GLY A 185 -11.38 -4.43 -3.26
CA GLY A 185 -11.59 -3.34 -4.20
C GLY A 185 -13.06 -2.92 -4.28
N ASP A 186 -13.35 -1.62 -4.18
CA ASP A 186 -14.70 -1.07 -4.32
C ASP A 186 -15.04 -0.86 -5.81
N THR A 187 -15.89 -1.72 -6.36
CA THR A 187 -16.42 -1.66 -7.75
C THR A 187 -17.80 -1.01 -7.79
N VAL A 188 -18.33 -0.83 -9.02
CA VAL A 188 -19.71 -0.40 -9.24
C VAL A 188 -20.43 -1.44 -10.13
N SER A 189 -21.56 -1.96 -9.63
CA SER A 189 -22.38 -2.92 -10.37
C SER A 189 -23.02 -2.32 -11.62
N GLU A 190 -23.59 -3.15 -12.51
CA GLU A 190 -24.37 -2.67 -13.67
C GLU A 190 -25.55 -1.78 -13.26
N SER A 191 -26.19 -2.07 -12.10
CA SER A 191 -27.26 -1.23 -11.52
C SER A 191 -26.75 0.09 -10.93
N GLY A 192 -25.42 0.27 -10.78
CA GLY A 192 -24.80 1.46 -10.20
C GLY A 192 -24.60 1.40 -8.69
N GLU A 193 -24.81 0.24 -8.08
CA GLU A 193 -24.55 0.03 -6.65
C GLU A 193 -23.07 -0.23 -6.40
N LYS A 194 -22.55 0.30 -5.28
CA LYS A 194 -21.19 0.03 -4.84
C LYS A 194 -21.09 -1.38 -4.28
N VAL A 195 -20.14 -2.17 -4.78
CA VAL A 195 -19.91 -3.55 -4.37
C VAL A 195 -18.41 -3.76 -4.15
N ALA A 196 -18.04 -4.24 -2.96
CA ALA A 196 -16.67 -4.61 -2.66
C ALA A 196 -16.40 -6.06 -3.10
N ASP A 197 -15.32 -6.27 -3.85
CA ASP A 197 -14.89 -7.60 -4.29
C ASP A 197 -13.39 -7.82 -4.02
N ILE A 198 -12.93 -9.05 -4.14
CA ILE A 198 -11.53 -9.42 -3.94
C ILE A 198 -10.76 -9.29 -5.25
N PHE A 199 -9.62 -8.64 -5.18
CA PHE A 199 -8.65 -8.50 -6.27
C PHE A 199 -7.32 -9.15 -5.90
N LEU A 200 -6.56 -9.54 -6.90
CA LEU A 200 -5.23 -10.12 -6.81
C LEU A 200 -4.28 -9.36 -7.73
N VAL A 201 -3.06 -9.19 -7.28
CA VAL A 201 -1.94 -8.69 -8.09
C VAL A 201 -0.79 -9.66 -7.97
N ASP A 202 -0.33 -10.17 -9.12
CA ASP A 202 0.92 -10.90 -9.23
C ASP A 202 2.08 -9.92 -9.27
N LEU A 203 3.10 -10.18 -8.47
CA LEU A 203 4.25 -9.30 -8.31
C LEU A 203 5.50 -9.94 -8.90
N PRO A 204 6.40 -9.17 -9.52
CA PRO A 204 7.66 -9.69 -10.05
C PRO A 204 8.61 -10.13 -8.93
N ASP A 205 9.46 -11.13 -9.25
CA ASP A 205 10.54 -11.57 -8.37
C ASP A 205 11.67 -10.54 -8.30
N ASP A 206 11.97 -9.89 -9.42
CA ASP A 206 13.01 -8.86 -9.52
C ASP A 206 12.49 -7.51 -9.03
N ASP A 207 13.15 -6.96 -8.00
CA ASP A 207 12.81 -5.65 -7.45
C ASP A 207 13.01 -4.50 -8.45
N HIS A 208 13.89 -4.65 -9.44
CA HIS A 208 14.09 -3.65 -10.50
C HIS A 208 12.83 -3.45 -11.35
N ALA A 209 12.01 -4.46 -11.52
CA ALA A 209 10.76 -4.35 -12.28
C ALA A 209 9.80 -3.30 -11.70
N PHE A 210 9.85 -3.05 -10.39
CA PHE A 210 9.03 -2.02 -9.75
C PHE A 210 9.46 -0.58 -10.09
N SER A 211 10.64 -0.38 -10.69
CA SER A 211 11.11 0.93 -11.13
C SER A 211 10.87 1.20 -12.62
N LEU A 212 10.30 0.25 -13.35
CA LEU A 212 9.98 0.40 -14.77
C LEU A 212 8.64 1.15 -14.93
N GLU A 213 8.72 2.33 -15.52
CA GLU A 213 7.53 3.13 -15.79
C GLU A 213 6.72 2.54 -16.96
N GLY A 214 5.41 2.43 -16.79
CA GLY A 214 4.48 2.05 -17.83
C GLY A 214 3.98 3.24 -18.63
N ASP A 215 2.71 3.20 -19.07
CA ASP A 215 2.07 4.29 -19.82
C ASP A 215 1.82 5.54 -19.00
N LYS A 216 1.84 5.43 -17.67
CA LYS A 216 1.60 6.51 -16.72
C LYS A 216 2.79 6.63 -15.78
N PRO A 217 3.11 7.86 -15.33
CA PRO A 217 4.25 8.09 -14.44
C PRO A 217 4.09 7.41 -13.09
N LEU A 218 5.15 6.71 -12.65
CA LEU A 218 5.22 6.06 -11.33
C LEU A 218 4.97 7.05 -10.18
N ALA A 219 5.48 8.26 -10.30
CA ALA A 219 5.35 9.30 -9.29
C ALA A 219 4.06 10.12 -9.40
N GLY A 220 3.24 9.87 -10.44
CA GLY A 220 2.08 10.70 -10.75
C GLY A 220 2.47 12.11 -11.25
N THR A 221 1.46 12.95 -11.39
CA THR A 221 1.60 14.38 -11.74
C THR A 221 0.80 15.23 -10.75
N GLU A 222 0.77 16.56 -10.96
CA GLU A 222 -0.06 17.45 -10.15
C GLU A 222 -1.57 17.13 -10.25
N THR A 223 -1.99 16.40 -11.29
CA THR A 223 -3.40 16.10 -11.56
C THR A 223 -3.70 14.60 -11.72
N THR A 224 -2.69 13.75 -11.61
CA THR A 224 -2.86 12.31 -11.73
C THR A 224 -2.24 11.55 -10.57
N MET A 225 -2.93 10.49 -10.13
CA MET A 225 -2.43 9.54 -9.13
C MET A 225 -1.12 8.89 -9.61
N PRO A 226 -0.17 8.56 -8.73
CA PRO A 226 0.91 7.64 -9.02
C PRO A 226 0.36 6.34 -9.64
N ALA A 227 1.11 5.75 -10.56
CA ALA A 227 0.70 4.53 -11.26
C ALA A 227 1.53 3.31 -10.80
N PRO A 228 1.00 2.09 -10.92
CA PRO A 228 1.80 0.87 -10.81
C PRO A 228 2.91 0.81 -11.87
N ALA A 229 3.96 0.05 -11.57
CA ALA A 229 5.03 -0.22 -12.53
C ALA A 229 4.53 -1.02 -13.72
N GLN A 230 5.29 -0.99 -14.82
CA GLN A 230 4.97 -1.71 -16.04
C GLN A 230 4.71 -3.20 -15.78
N GLY A 231 3.61 -3.73 -16.32
CA GLY A 231 3.23 -5.14 -16.21
C GLY A 231 2.64 -5.55 -14.87
N ILE A 232 2.43 -4.61 -13.95
CA ILE A 232 1.69 -4.86 -12.70
C ILE A 232 0.20 -4.57 -12.96
N GLU A 233 -0.60 -5.64 -12.94
CA GLU A 233 -2.03 -5.57 -13.23
C GLU A 233 -2.84 -6.25 -12.12
N GLN A 234 -3.97 -5.66 -11.77
CA GLN A 234 -4.93 -6.23 -10.83
C GLN A 234 -5.98 -7.08 -11.55
N ILE A 235 -6.29 -8.23 -10.97
CA ILE A 235 -7.28 -9.18 -11.49
C ILE A 235 -8.38 -9.33 -10.44
N ARG A 236 -9.65 -9.18 -10.85
CA ARG A 236 -10.79 -9.42 -9.96
C ARG A 236 -11.02 -10.92 -9.77
N LEU A 237 -10.93 -11.40 -8.52
CA LEU A 237 -11.13 -12.81 -8.18
C LEU A 237 -12.58 -13.16 -7.88
N THR A 238 -13.35 -12.24 -7.33
CA THR A 238 -14.77 -12.48 -7.03
C THR A 238 -15.64 -11.51 -7.82
N ASN A 239 -16.81 -12.01 -8.25
CA ASN A 239 -17.86 -11.19 -8.84
C ASN A 239 -19.16 -11.54 -8.11
N THR A 240 -19.50 -10.70 -7.13
CA THR A 240 -20.59 -11.00 -6.20
C THR A 240 -21.88 -10.25 -6.52
N HIS A 241 -21.93 -9.45 -7.58
CA HIS A 241 -23.06 -8.58 -7.92
C HIS A 241 -24.42 -9.30 -8.00
N HIS A 242 -24.41 -10.55 -8.46
CA HIS A 242 -25.64 -11.35 -8.64
C HIS A 242 -25.95 -12.26 -7.44
N ARG A 243 -25.19 -12.16 -6.34
CA ARG A 243 -25.44 -12.96 -5.13
C ARG A 243 -26.58 -12.36 -4.32
N LYS A 244 -27.24 -13.22 -3.54
CA LYS A 244 -28.30 -12.77 -2.59
C LYS A 244 -27.79 -11.70 -1.63
N TYR A 245 -26.50 -11.78 -1.26
CA TYR A 245 -25.77 -10.81 -0.44
C TYR A 245 -24.52 -10.43 -1.21
N PRO A 246 -24.57 -9.36 -2.03
CA PRO A 246 -23.44 -8.93 -2.83
C PRO A 246 -22.38 -8.24 -1.97
N GLY A 247 -21.14 -8.36 -2.41
CA GLY A 247 -20.01 -7.71 -1.78
C GLY A 247 -19.32 -8.54 -0.69
N VAL A 248 -18.19 -8.05 -0.30
CA VAL A 248 -17.40 -8.49 0.86
C VAL A 248 -17.81 -7.61 2.04
N LEU A 249 -18.12 -8.24 3.18
CA LEU A 249 -18.46 -7.50 4.38
C LEU A 249 -17.20 -6.82 4.94
N ASN A 250 -17.24 -5.50 5.10
CA ASN A 250 -16.15 -4.71 5.68
C ASN A 250 -16.43 -4.20 7.11
N GLN A 251 -17.52 -4.66 7.71
CA GLN A 251 -17.92 -4.38 9.08
C GLN A 251 -18.25 -5.70 9.82
N PRO A 252 -17.58 -6.04 10.93
CA PRO A 252 -16.44 -5.31 11.51
C PRO A 252 -15.22 -5.30 10.60
N ARG A 253 -14.37 -4.30 10.72
CA ARG A 253 -13.14 -4.17 9.93
C ARG A 253 -12.25 -5.41 10.10
N HIS A 254 -11.81 -6.00 9.01
CA HIS A 254 -10.94 -7.15 8.98
C HIS A 254 -10.00 -7.09 7.77
N TRP A 255 -8.85 -7.75 7.88
CA TRP A 255 -7.93 -7.95 6.77
C TRP A 255 -8.18 -9.32 6.14
N LEU A 256 -7.97 -9.40 4.85
CA LEU A 256 -7.91 -10.68 4.16
C LEU A 256 -6.86 -11.58 4.80
N ARG A 257 -7.07 -12.88 4.73
CA ARG A 257 -6.14 -13.89 5.21
C ARG A 257 -5.94 -14.95 4.15
N SER A 258 -4.69 -15.19 3.76
CA SER A 258 -4.33 -16.29 2.88
C SER A 258 -3.99 -17.54 3.69
N SER A 259 -4.32 -18.72 3.13
CA SER A 259 -3.76 -19.97 3.61
C SER A 259 -2.23 -19.98 3.47
N PRO A 260 -1.50 -20.76 4.28
CA PRO A 260 -0.04 -20.86 4.15
C PRO A 260 0.44 -21.36 2.78
N GLN A 261 -0.38 -22.14 2.08
CA GLN A 261 -0.12 -22.68 0.74
C GLN A 261 -0.50 -21.71 -0.38
N GLY A 262 -1.24 -20.65 -0.08
CA GLY A 262 -1.71 -19.68 -1.07
C GLY A 262 -2.90 -20.13 -1.92
N ASP A 263 -3.52 -21.25 -1.58
CA ASP A 263 -4.64 -21.86 -2.32
C ASP A 263 -6.02 -21.36 -1.88
N ALA A 264 -6.10 -20.58 -0.79
CA ALA A 264 -7.34 -20.03 -0.28
C ALA A 264 -7.14 -18.64 0.33
N ILE A 265 -8.18 -17.79 0.21
CA ILE A 265 -8.29 -16.47 0.85
C ILE A 265 -9.57 -16.48 1.70
N ALA A 266 -9.44 -16.16 2.99
CA ALA A 266 -10.55 -15.99 3.89
C ALA A 266 -10.95 -14.51 4.01
N PHE A 267 -12.25 -14.25 3.93
CA PHE A 267 -12.88 -12.94 4.10
C PHE A 267 -14.31 -13.11 4.65
N LEU A 268 -14.94 -12.03 5.08
CA LEU A 268 -16.32 -12.02 5.61
C LEU A 268 -17.35 -11.60 4.55
#